data_4c559378f06d4fbbea2d5957897e2e75
#
_entry.id   4c559378f06d4fbbea2d5957897e2e75
#
_cell.length_a   1.000
_cell.length_b   1.000
_cell.length_c   1.000
_cell.angle_alpha   90.00
_cell.angle_beta   90.00
_cell.angle_gamma   90.00
#
_symmetry.space_group_name_H-M   'P 1'
#
loop_
_entity.id
_entity.type
_entity.pdbx_description
1 polymer ?
#
loop_
_entity_poly.entity_id
_entity_poly.type
_entity_poly.pdbx_seq_one_letter_code
_entity_poly.pdbx_strand_id
1 'polypeptide(L)'
;MTFVRTALALGAALFMGAPAFAQPAADTVGAIRARGQLVCSVSPSTVGFSLPDSQGVWRGLDVDYCRAVAVAILGDANRLRLVPSSTQQRFTMLQSGEIDMLSRTTTWTLSREASLGLQFAGINVYDGQGFMVHRDSGVTSARQLDGATVCVQPGTTTELNMTDYFRANRIRFTPVVIENIEEIRTAFINRRCDAYTTDASSLASFRAAQGANANRYLLLPEIISKEPLGPVVRKGDPRFFDIVRWTHFALVTAEELGITAANIDSFATSTNPDVQRFLGRSGDLGQMLGLPNNWAVNVIKAVGNYGEIWERNMTPIGFPRGPNNLWNNGGLQYAPPMR
;
A
#
# COMPACT_ATOMS: atom_id res chain seq x y z
N MET A 1 60.86 23.83 -57.81
CA MET A 1 60.09 24.08 -56.53
C MET A 1 58.61 24.05 -56.85
N THR A 2 58.00 22.88 -56.62
CA THR A 2 56.62 22.62 -57.02
C THR A 2 55.79 22.46 -55.73
N PHE A 3 54.86 23.40 -55.44
CA PHE A 3 53.97 23.35 -54.29
C PHE A 3 52.77 22.46 -54.58
N VAL A 4 52.61 21.37 -53.82
CA VAL A 4 51.41 20.53 -53.81
C VAL A 4 50.43 21.11 -52.76
N ARG A 5 49.26 21.52 -53.21
CA ARG A 5 48.13 21.95 -52.32
C ARG A 5 47.27 20.74 -52.03
N THR A 6 47.31 20.32 -50.78
CA THR A 6 46.41 19.28 -50.28
C THR A 6 45.08 19.92 -49.81
N ALA A 7 43.98 19.54 -50.45
CA ALA A 7 42.64 19.95 -50.08
C ALA A 7 42.08 18.98 -49.00
N LEU A 8 41.79 19.47 -47.79
CA LEU A 8 41.05 18.74 -46.77
C LEU A 8 39.54 18.82 -47.07
N ALA A 9 38.94 17.72 -47.38
CA ALA A 9 37.49 17.61 -47.49
C ALA A 9 36.91 17.28 -46.06
N LEU A 10 36.19 18.25 -45.49
CA LEU A 10 35.40 18.07 -44.26
C LEU A 10 34.12 17.31 -44.62
N GLY A 11 34.04 16.02 -44.26
CA GLY A 11 32.81 15.25 -44.33
C GLY A 11 31.88 15.60 -43.16
N ALA A 12 30.79 16.31 -43.42
CA ALA A 12 29.72 16.50 -42.46
C ALA A 12 28.88 15.21 -42.31
N ALA A 13 29.08 14.48 -41.23
CA ALA A 13 28.23 13.33 -40.89
C ALA A 13 26.87 13.86 -40.38
N LEU A 14 25.85 13.76 -41.22
CA LEU A 14 24.43 13.93 -40.81
C LEU A 14 24.04 12.77 -39.91
N PHE A 15 24.00 13.00 -38.59
CA PHE A 15 23.32 12.10 -37.67
C PHE A 15 21.81 12.19 -37.93
N MET A 16 21.24 11.31 -38.73
CA MET A 16 19.82 11.04 -38.77
C MET A 16 19.44 10.39 -37.44
N GLY A 17 18.91 11.19 -36.50
CA GLY A 17 18.30 10.67 -35.28
C GLY A 17 17.14 9.76 -35.69
N ALA A 18 17.26 8.45 -35.41
CA ALA A 18 16.14 7.54 -35.55
C ALA A 18 14.96 8.05 -34.66
N PRO A 19 13.73 8.09 -35.19
CA PRO A 19 12.59 8.45 -34.36
C PRO A 19 12.52 7.46 -33.19
N ALA A 20 12.58 7.98 -31.95
CA ALA A 20 12.32 7.19 -30.78
C ALA A 20 10.85 6.79 -30.84
N PHE A 21 10.57 5.56 -31.27
CA PHE A 21 9.24 4.99 -31.15
C PHE A 21 8.91 4.96 -29.66
N ALA A 22 7.94 5.77 -29.23
CA ALA A 22 7.38 5.68 -27.90
C ALA A 22 6.87 4.25 -27.71
N GLN A 23 7.41 3.55 -26.72
CA GLN A 23 6.95 2.21 -26.39
C GLN A 23 5.44 2.32 -26.07
N PRO A 24 4.58 1.48 -26.69
CA PRO A 24 3.15 1.56 -26.40
C PRO A 24 2.94 1.41 -24.91
N ALA A 25 2.04 2.24 -24.34
CA ALA A 25 1.69 2.17 -22.93
C ALA A 25 1.22 0.74 -22.60
N ALA A 26 1.65 0.22 -21.44
CA ALA A 26 1.18 -1.08 -20.99
C ALA A 26 -0.36 -1.04 -20.84
N ASP A 27 -1.04 -2.07 -21.29
CA ASP A 27 -2.50 -2.21 -21.12
C ASP A 27 -2.81 -3.28 -20.06
N THR A 28 -2.54 -2.96 -18.81
CA THR A 28 -2.83 -3.85 -17.67
C THR A 28 -4.33 -4.10 -17.53
N VAL A 29 -5.17 -3.11 -17.81
CA VAL A 29 -6.64 -3.25 -17.74
C VAL A 29 -7.13 -4.24 -18.78
N GLY A 30 -6.64 -4.16 -20.02
CA GLY A 30 -6.96 -5.13 -21.08
C GLY A 30 -6.52 -6.54 -20.71
N ALA A 31 -5.30 -6.70 -20.17
CA ALA A 31 -4.78 -7.98 -19.70
C ALA A 31 -5.63 -8.57 -18.55
N ILE A 32 -6.05 -7.76 -17.57
CA ILE A 32 -6.93 -8.18 -16.47
C ILE A 32 -8.28 -8.64 -17.03
N ARG A 33 -8.87 -7.90 -17.98
CA ARG A 33 -10.14 -8.26 -18.60
C ARG A 33 -10.05 -9.54 -19.42
N ALA A 34 -9.00 -9.68 -20.22
CA ALA A 34 -8.77 -10.88 -21.03
C ALA A 34 -8.57 -12.13 -20.16
N ARG A 35 -7.85 -12.00 -19.06
CA ARG A 35 -7.63 -13.07 -18.07
C ARG A 35 -8.87 -13.32 -17.21
N GLY A 36 -9.76 -12.34 -17.09
CA GLY A 36 -10.95 -12.38 -16.24
C GLY A 36 -10.66 -12.29 -14.74
N GLN A 37 -9.47 -11.88 -14.34
CA GLN A 37 -9.02 -11.88 -12.93
C GLN A 37 -7.93 -10.83 -12.68
N LEU A 38 -8.05 -10.07 -11.59
CA LEU A 38 -6.97 -9.23 -11.05
C LEU A 38 -5.99 -10.09 -10.24
N VAL A 39 -4.69 -9.88 -10.43
CA VAL A 39 -3.64 -10.51 -9.60
C VAL A 39 -3.04 -9.46 -8.68
N CYS A 40 -3.29 -9.62 -7.37
CA CYS A 40 -2.87 -8.66 -6.36
C CYS A 40 -1.97 -9.32 -5.32
N SER A 41 -0.82 -8.72 -5.02
CA SER A 41 0.04 -9.23 -3.97
C SER A 41 -0.30 -8.60 -2.62
N VAL A 42 -0.25 -9.45 -1.58
CA VAL A 42 -0.54 -9.11 -0.17
C VAL A 42 0.53 -9.67 0.75
N SER A 43 0.53 -9.25 2.02
CA SER A 43 1.36 -9.89 3.05
C SER A 43 0.86 -11.32 3.33
N PRO A 44 1.75 -12.28 3.60
CA PRO A 44 1.31 -13.66 3.85
C PRO A 44 0.53 -13.84 5.16
N SER A 45 0.79 -12.98 6.16
CA SER A 45 0.22 -13.18 7.50
C SER A 45 0.28 -11.89 8.33
N THR A 46 -0.68 -10.98 8.15
CA THR A 46 -0.78 -9.75 8.96
C THR A 46 -2.23 -9.49 9.30
N VAL A 47 -2.63 -9.78 10.56
CA VAL A 47 -3.99 -9.54 11.06
C VAL A 47 -4.40 -8.10 10.82
N GLY A 48 -5.61 -7.87 10.34
CA GLY A 48 -6.12 -6.55 9.97
C GLY A 48 -5.71 -6.09 8.56
N PHE A 49 -4.61 -6.62 7.97
CA PHE A 49 -4.18 -6.26 6.60
C PHE A 49 -4.44 -7.38 5.58
N SER A 50 -3.92 -8.57 5.87
CA SER A 50 -4.10 -9.74 5.01
C SER A 50 -3.80 -11.02 5.78
N LEU A 51 -4.83 -11.80 6.03
CA LEU A 51 -4.75 -13.09 6.69
C LEU A 51 -5.87 -13.98 6.16
N PRO A 52 -5.60 -15.25 5.79
CA PRO A 52 -6.65 -16.22 5.54
C PRO A 52 -7.32 -16.61 6.87
N ASP A 53 -8.65 -16.66 6.85
CA ASP A 53 -9.43 -17.22 7.97
C ASP A 53 -9.36 -18.76 7.99
N SER A 54 -10.03 -19.40 8.96
CA SER A 54 -10.06 -20.86 9.11
C SER A 54 -10.64 -21.62 7.91
N GLN A 55 -11.31 -20.93 7.00
CA GLN A 55 -11.87 -21.48 5.76
C GLN A 55 -10.97 -21.16 4.54
N GLY A 56 -9.82 -20.54 4.75
CA GLY A 56 -8.92 -20.10 3.69
C GLY A 56 -9.35 -18.81 2.97
N VAL A 57 -10.39 -18.12 3.46
CA VAL A 57 -10.85 -16.86 2.89
C VAL A 57 -9.99 -15.73 3.41
N TRP A 58 -9.32 -15.03 2.52
CA TRP A 58 -8.48 -13.88 2.84
C TRP A 58 -9.32 -12.69 3.31
N ARG A 59 -8.86 -12.04 4.39
CA ARG A 59 -9.49 -10.86 4.98
C ARG A 59 -8.43 -9.83 5.35
N GLY A 60 -8.84 -8.56 5.40
CA GLY A 60 -8.00 -7.45 5.81
C GLY A 60 -8.10 -6.24 4.89
N LEU A 61 -7.57 -5.12 5.35
CA LEU A 61 -7.61 -3.83 4.64
C LEU A 61 -6.96 -3.94 3.25
N ASP A 62 -5.77 -4.52 3.14
CA ASP A 62 -5.07 -4.70 1.86
C ASP A 62 -5.85 -5.60 0.90
N VAL A 63 -6.51 -6.64 1.42
CA VAL A 63 -7.37 -7.54 0.66
C VAL A 63 -8.60 -6.82 0.15
N ASP A 64 -9.22 -5.97 0.97
CA ASP A 64 -10.41 -5.21 0.58
C ASP A 64 -10.07 -4.17 -0.51
N TYR A 65 -8.86 -3.58 -0.47
CA TYR A 65 -8.38 -2.73 -1.57
C TYR A 65 -8.17 -3.51 -2.88
N CYS A 66 -7.60 -4.73 -2.82
CA CYS A 66 -7.52 -5.59 -4.01
C CYS A 66 -8.92 -5.94 -4.56
N ARG A 67 -9.88 -6.24 -3.68
CA ARG A 67 -11.29 -6.50 -4.06
C ARG A 67 -11.93 -5.28 -4.69
N ALA A 68 -11.74 -4.10 -4.12
CA ALA A 68 -12.28 -2.84 -4.64
C ALA A 68 -11.83 -2.60 -6.08
N VAL A 69 -10.55 -2.79 -6.39
CA VAL A 69 -10.01 -2.65 -7.75
C VAL A 69 -10.54 -3.74 -8.68
N ALA A 70 -10.65 -5.00 -8.21
CA ALA A 70 -11.26 -6.08 -9.01
C ALA A 70 -12.71 -5.77 -9.38
N VAL A 71 -13.51 -5.26 -8.43
CA VAL A 71 -14.89 -4.83 -8.68
C VAL A 71 -14.95 -3.66 -9.66
N ALA A 72 -14.07 -2.67 -9.50
CA ALA A 72 -14.04 -1.51 -10.41
C ALA A 72 -13.82 -1.94 -11.87
N ILE A 73 -12.92 -2.90 -12.13
CA ILE A 73 -12.54 -3.33 -13.49
C ILE A 73 -13.45 -4.44 -14.04
N LEU A 74 -13.83 -5.41 -13.19
CA LEU A 74 -14.48 -6.66 -13.58
C LEU A 74 -15.93 -6.83 -13.06
N GLY A 75 -16.37 -5.92 -12.17
CA GLY A 75 -17.70 -5.95 -11.57
C GLY A 75 -17.91 -7.04 -10.51
N ASP A 76 -16.89 -7.81 -10.13
CA ASP A 76 -16.99 -8.94 -9.21
C ASP A 76 -15.76 -9.04 -8.28
N ALA A 77 -15.99 -9.03 -6.97
CA ALA A 77 -14.96 -9.13 -5.93
C ALA A 77 -14.25 -10.50 -5.89
N ASN A 78 -14.87 -11.53 -6.46
CA ASN A 78 -14.31 -12.89 -6.52
C ASN A 78 -13.35 -13.08 -7.71
N ARG A 79 -13.37 -12.16 -8.67
CA ARG A 79 -12.40 -12.17 -9.79
C ARG A 79 -11.05 -11.61 -9.37
N LEU A 80 -10.50 -12.19 -8.30
CA LEU A 80 -9.27 -11.77 -7.64
C LEU A 80 -8.41 -12.98 -7.31
N ARG A 81 -7.14 -12.95 -7.71
CA ARG A 81 -6.10 -13.87 -7.26
C ARG A 81 -5.15 -13.13 -6.33
N LEU A 82 -5.12 -13.54 -5.06
CA LEU A 82 -4.17 -13.04 -4.08
C LEU A 82 -2.89 -13.85 -4.12
N VAL A 83 -1.75 -13.17 -4.15
CA VAL A 83 -0.42 -13.78 -4.19
C VAL A 83 0.38 -13.25 -2.99
N PRO A 84 0.61 -14.07 -1.96
CA PRO A 84 1.48 -13.66 -0.86
C PRO A 84 2.91 -13.43 -1.33
N SER A 85 3.54 -12.35 -0.86
CA SER A 85 4.95 -12.07 -1.16
C SER A 85 5.73 -11.65 0.08
N SER A 86 7.04 -11.93 0.08
CA SER A 86 7.95 -11.43 1.11
C SER A 86 8.28 -9.95 0.90
N THR A 87 8.98 -9.34 1.85
CA THR A 87 9.43 -7.95 1.76
C THR A 87 10.45 -7.74 0.63
N GLN A 88 11.25 -8.74 0.31
CA GLN A 88 12.26 -8.67 -0.74
C GLN A 88 11.68 -8.96 -2.13
N GLN A 89 10.73 -9.89 -2.25
CA GLN A 89 10.20 -10.33 -3.55
C GLN A 89 9.16 -9.40 -4.16
N ARG A 90 8.39 -8.68 -3.34
CA ARG A 90 7.21 -7.90 -3.75
C ARG A 90 7.45 -6.96 -4.94
N PHE A 91 8.58 -6.27 -4.97
CA PHE A 91 8.87 -5.31 -6.03
C PHE A 91 9.26 -5.99 -7.34
N THR A 92 10.07 -7.05 -7.27
CA THR A 92 10.45 -7.84 -8.45
C THR A 92 9.23 -8.50 -9.10
N MET A 93 8.31 -9.05 -8.30
CA MET A 93 7.05 -9.63 -8.81
C MET A 93 6.17 -8.57 -9.50
N LEU A 94 6.13 -7.34 -8.98
CA LEU A 94 5.40 -6.25 -9.62
C LEU A 94 6.09 -5.81 -10.92
N GLN A 95 7.41 -5.65 -10.91
CA GLN A 95 8.20 -5.24 -12.09
C GLN A 95 8.13 -6.26 -13.21
N SER A 96 8.19 -7.57 -12.91
CA SER A 96 8.11 -8.65 -13.89
C SER A 96 6.72 -8.85 -14.49
N GLY A 97 5.67 -8.28 -13.88
CA GLY A 97 4.28 -8.50 -14.29
C GLY A 97 3.66 -9.79 -13.78
N GLU A 98 4.29 -10.49 -12.85
CA GLU A 98 3.72 -11.65 -12.15
C GLU A 98 2.46 -11.26 -11.38
N ILE A 99 2.42 -10.02 -10.88
CA ILE A 99 1.28 -9.38 -10.26
C ILE A 99 0.92 -8.07 -10.98
N ASP A 100 -0.35 -7.70 -10.96
CA ASP A 100 -0.82 -6.45 -11.55
C ASP A 100 -0.61 -5.27 -10.59
N MET A 101 -0.91 -5.47 -9.31
CA MET A 101 -0.74 -4.48 -8.25
C MET A 101 -0.24 -5.12 -6.96
N LEU A 102 0.30 -4.26 -6.10
CA LEU A 102 0.77 -4.59 -4.76
C LEU A 102 -0.07 -3.80 -3.75
N SER A 103 -0.79 -4.47 -2.85
CA SER A 103 -1.43 -3.92 -1.67
C SER A 103 -0.91 -4.72 -0.46
N ARG A 104 0.19 -4.25 0.14
CA ARG A 104 1.00 -5.03 1.06
C ARG A 104 1.81 -4.12 1.97
N THR A 105 1.13 -3.34 2.84
CA THR A 105 1.83 -2.48 3.82
C THR A 105 3.12 -1.87 3.24
N THR A 106 2.99 -1.19 2.09
CA THR A 106 4.16 -0.72 1.33
C THR A 106 4.29 0.79 1.42
N THR A 107 5.36 1.23 2.08
CA THR A 107 5.66 2.64 2.29
C THR A 107 6.05 3.34 1.00
N TRP A 108 5.40 4.44 0.69
CA TRP A 108 5.76 5.34 -0.39
C TRP A 108 7.04 6.11 -0.04
N THR A 109 8.09 5.90 -0.82
CA THR A 109 9.35 6.62 -0.70
C THR A 109 9.82 7.10 -2.07
N LEU A 110 10.60 8.19 -2.08
CA LEU A 110 11.19 8.72 -3.31
C LEU A 110 12.02 7.65 -4.05
N SER A 111 12.84 6.89 -3.31
CA SER A 111 13.69 5.87 -3.93
C SER A 111 12.88 4.75 -4.59
N ARG A 112 11.83 4.24 -3.94
CA ARG A 112 10.95 3.21 -4.51
C ARG A 112 10.23 3.69 -5.76
N GLU A 113 9.74 4.93 -5.76
CA GLU A 113 9.03 5.49 -6.90
C GLU A 113 9.97 5.92 -8.03
N ALA A 114 11.09 6.56 -7.72
CA ALA A 114 11.99 7.10 -8.72
C ALA A 114 12.88 6.05 -9.38
N SER A 115 13.37 5.04 -8.62
CA SER A 115 14.38 4.09 -9.11
C SER A 115 13.83 2.73 -9.51
N LEU A 116 12.65 2.31 -9.01
CA LEU A 116 12.12 0.96 -9.27
C LEU A 116 11.07 0.90 -10.38
N GLY A 117 10.77 2.02 -11.05
CA GLY A 117 9.71 2.05 -12.08
C GLY A 117 8.32 1.79 -11.50
N LEU A 118 8.09 2.17 -10.25
CA LEU A 118 6.85 1.97 -9.52
C LEU A 118 6.10 3.30 -9.35
N GLN A 119 4.79 3.21 -9.11
CA GLN A 119 3.93 4.36 -8.86
C GLN A 119 2.94 4.04 -7.76
N PHE A 120 2.89 4.91 -6.74
CA PHE A 120 1.99 4.79 -5.61
C PHE A 120 0.66 5.48 -5.92
N ALA A 121 -0.45 4.75 -5.76
CA ALA A 121 -1.77 5.22 -6.17
C ALA A 121 -2.58 5.89 -5.04
N GLY A 122 -1.92 6.32 -3.98
CA GLY A 122 -2.51 6.97 -2.82
C GLY A 122 -1.96 6.42 -1.52
N ILE A 123 -2.42 6.97 -0.39
CA ILE A 123 -2.04 6.52 0.95
C ILE A 123 -3.30 5.96 1.62
N ASN A 124 -3.36 4.64 1.77
CA ASN A 124 -4.47 3.97 2.42
C ASN A 124 -4.28 3.82 3.94
N VAL A 125 -3.04 3.91 4.44
CA VAL A 125 -2.74 3.96 5.88
C VAL A 125 -1.59 4.94 6.13
N TYR A 126 -1.84 5.96 6.92
CA TYR A 126 -0.81 6.81 7.52
C TYR A 126 -0.30 6.12 8.77
N ASP A 127 0.92 5.64 8.74
CA ASP A 127 1.56 4.88 9.81
C ASP A 127 2.93 5.49 10.19
N GLY A 128 3.59 4.87 11.13
CA GLY A 128 4.95 5.17 11.54
C GLY A 128 5.61 3.93 12.11
N GLN A 129 6.93 3.92 12.17
CA GLN A 129 7.69 2.82 12.76
C GLN A 129 7.77 2.96 14.27
N GLY A 130 7.52 1.84 14.98
CA GLY A 130 7.64 1.73 16.42
C GLY A 130 8.54 0.58 16.86
N PHE A 131 8.61 0.41 18.16
CA PHE A 131 9.31 -0.72 18.80
C PHE A 131 8.36 -1.45 19.75
N MET A 132 8.50 -2.76 19.80
CA MET A 132 7.84 -3.62 20.77
C MET A 132 8.88 -4.36 21.59
N VAL A 133 8.65 -4.43 22.91
CA VAL A 133 9.49 -5.16 23.86
C VAL A 133 8.64 -6.10 24.72
N HIS A 134 9.30 -7.05 25.36
CA HIS A 134 8.66 -7.81 26.42
C HIS A 134 8.42 -6.91 27.64
N ARG A 135 7.20 -6.90 28.17
CA ARG A 135 6.82 -6.01 29.29
C ARG A 135 7.68 -6.20 30.53
N ASP A 136 8.08 -7.43 30.80
CA ASP A 136 8.93 -7.79 31.95
C ASP A 136 10.42 -7.38 31.78
N SER A 137 10.82 -6.87 30.62
CA SER A 137 12.15 -6.27 30.43
C SER A 137 12.32 -4.96 31.20
N GLY A 138 11.22 -4.31 31.60
CA GLY A 138 11.26 -3.00 32.26
C GLY A 138 11.58 -1.83 31.32
N VAL A 139 11.83 -2.07 30.03
CA VAL A 139 12.08 -1.03 29.03
C VAL A 139 10.77 -0.30 28.71
N THR A 140 10.80 1.04 28.80
CA THR A 140 9.62 1.91 28.56
C THR A 140 9.87 2.97 27.47
N SER A 141 11.10 3.05 26.95
CA SER A 141 11.49 3.99 25.88
C SER A 141 12.51 3.33 24.95
N ALA A 142 12.44 3.63 23.67
CA ALA A 142 13.41 3.17 22.68
C ALA A 142 14.85 3.65 22.97
N ARG A 143 14.99 4.72 23.74
CA ARG A 143 16.32 5.22 24.19
C ARG A 143 17.00 4.30 25.18
N GLN A 144 16.27 3.38 25.80
CA GLN A 144 16.81 2.39 26.75
C GLN A 144 17.29 1.10 26.07
N LEU A 145 17.24 1.03 24.73
CA LEU A 145 17.66 -0.13 23.93
C LEU A 145 19.18 -0.15 23.63
N ASP A 146 20.04 0.53 24.44
CA ASP A 146 21.50 0.46 24.24
C ASP A 146 22.01 -0.96 24.50
N GLY A 147 22.71 -1.52 23.52
CA GLY A 147 23.21 -2.88 23.52
C GLY A 147 22.21 -3.97 23.17
N ALA A 148 20.94 -3.62 22.90
CA ALA A 148 19.87 -4.57 22.63
C ALA A 148 20.04 -5.30 21.28
N THR A 149 19.53 -6.53 21.21
CA THR A 149 19.25 -7.24 19.96
C THR A 149 17.88 -6.84 19.43
N VAL A 150 17.80 -6.44 18.15
CA VAL A 150 16.58 -5.93 17.54
C VAL A 150 16.20 -6.73 16.30
N CYS A 151 15.06 -7.40 16.36
CA CYS A 151 14.47 -8.10 15.21
C CYS A 151 13.93 -7.13 14.17
N VAL A 152 14.29 -7.33 12.90
CA VAL A 152 13.84 -6.50 11.76
C VAL A 152 13.78 -7.33 10.48
N GLN A 153 12.87 -7.00 9.56
CA GLN A 153 12.81 -7.62 8.23
C GLN A 153 13.70 -6.87 7.23
N PRO A 154 14.46 -7.59 6.36
CA PRO A 154 15.31 -6.98 5.36
C PRO A 154 14.50 -6.33 4.22
N GLY A 155 15.12 -5.36 3.51
CA GLY A 155 14.50 -4.69 2.36
C GLY A 155 13.32 -3.79 2.71
N THR A 156 13.25 -3.36 3.96
CA THR A 156 12.19 -2.49 4.50
C THR A 156 12.72 -1.08 4.78
N THR A 157 11.82 -0.10 4.82
CA THR A 157 12.10 1.23 5.36
C THR A 157 12.47 1.14 6.84
N THR A 158 11.86 0.20 7.56
CA THR A 158 12.05 0.02 8.99
C THR A 158 13.45 -0.45 9.36
N GLU A 159 14.12 -1.24 8.50
CA GLU A 159 15.53 -1.59 8.66
C GLU A 159 16.44 -0.36 8.55
N LEU A 160 16.19 0.50 7.56
CA LEU A 160 16.96 1.73 7.35
C LEU A 160 16.72 2.74 8.48
N ASN A 161 15.46 3.03 8.80
CA ASN A 161 15.08 3.99 9.83
C ASN A 161 15.59 3.58 11.21
N MET A 162 15.54 2.29 11.56
CA MET A 162 16.11 1.77 12.80
C MET A 162 17.59 2.11 12.89
N THR A 163 18.35 1.83 11.85
CA THR A 163 19.78 2.10 11.78
C THR A 163 20.08 3.58 11.97
N ASP A 164 19.32 4.44 11.27
CA ASP A 164 19.49 5.89 11.36
C ASP A 164 19.10 6.44 12.74
N TYR A 165 17.98 5.96 13.30
CA TYR A 165 17.52 6.37 14.63
C TYR A 165 18.56 6.05 15.73
N PHE A 166 19.05 4.82 15.75
CA PHE A 166 20.03 4.40 16.75
C PHE A 166 21.36 5.11 16.59
N ARG A 167 21.82 5.31 15.35
CA ARG A 167 23.03 6.11 15.08
C ARG A 167 22.88 7.56 15.56
N ALA A 168 21.78 8.21 15.23
CA ALA A 168 21.50 9.60 15.60
C ALA A 168 21.43 9.79 17.12
N ASN A 169 20.91 8.80 17.85
CA ASN A 169 20.80 8.82 19.30
C ASN A 169 22.00 8.20 20.03
N ARG A 170 23.05 7.76 19.30
CA ARG A 170 24.26 7.11 19.84
C ARG A 170 23.96 5.84 20.65
N ILE A 171 22.93 5.10 20.22
CA ILE A 171 22.51 3.83 20.82
C ILE A 171 23.17 2.69 20.06
N ARG A 172 23.85 1.79 20.76
CA ARG A 172 24.41 0.56 20.18
C ARG A 172 23.32 -0.49 20.11
N PHE A 173 23.29 -1.26 19.04
CA PHE A 173 22.35 -2.36 18.89
C PHE A 173 22.94 -3.45 17.99
N THR A 174 22.35 -4.64 18.05
CA THR A 174 22.66 -5.74 17.15
C THR A 174 21.41 -6.12 16.37
N PRO A 175 21.37 -5.93 15.03
CA PRO A 175 20.22 -6.32 14.23
C PRO A 175 20.14 -7.85 14.13
N VAL A 176 18.93 -8.40 14.28
CA VAL A 176 18.59 -9.79 13.99
C VAL A 176 17.66 -9.75 12.76
N VAL A 177 18.25 -9.98 11.60
CA VAL A 177 17.58 -9.82 10.31
C VAL A 177 16.95 -11.14 9.90
N ILE A 178 15.61 -11.19 9.80
CA ILE A 178 14.83 -12.38 9.43
C ILE A 178 13.75 -11.96 8.43
N GLU A 179 13.73 -12.56 7.24
CA GLU A 179 12.78 -12.21 6.18
C GLU A 179 11.37 -12.76 6.44
N ASN A 180 11.28 -14.00 6.87
CA ASN A 180 9.99 -14.64 7.10
C ASN A 180 9.29 -14.03 8.31
N ILE A 181 8.04 -13.55 8.11
CA ILE A 181 7.28 -12.82 9.14
C ILE A 181 6.93 -13.70 10.34
N GLU A 182 6.69 -14.99 10.15
CA GLU A 182 6.37 -15.91 11.26
C GLU A 182 7.63 -16.29 12.04
N GLU A 183 8.75 -16.45 11.34
CA GLU A 183 10.04 -16.74 11.99
C GLU A 183 10.52 -15.56 12.83
N ILE A 184 10.40 -14.32 12.34
CA ILE A 184 10.81 -13.12 13.11
C ILE A 184 9.94 -12.94 14.35
N ARG A 185 8.63 -13.19 14.26
CA ARG A 185 7.70 -13.18 15.40
C ARG A 185 8.05 -14.25 16.41
N THR A 186 8.33 -15.45 15.94
CA THR A 186 8.76 -16.57 16.78
C THR A 186 10.10 -16.29 17.46
N ALA A 187 11.06 -15.69 16.75
CA ALA A 187 12.35 -15.25 17.31
C ALA A 187 12.15 -14.25 18.45
N PHE A 188 11.27 -13.25 18.26
CA PHE A 188 10.94 -12.29 19.30
C PHE A 188 10.22 -12.92 20.49
N ILE A 189 9.20 -13.77 20.26
CA ILE A 189 8.48 -14.49 21.34
C ILE A 189 9.46 -15.29 22.19
N ASN A 190 10.42 -15.97 21.56
CA ASN A 190 11.42 -16.83 22.22
C ASN A 190 12.64 -16.04 22.73
N ARG A 191 12.56 -14.70 22.80
CA ARG A 191 13.59 -13.82 23.32
C ARG A 191 14.96 -13.93 22.63
N ARG A 192 14.97 -14.32 21.35
CA ARG A 192 16.16 -14.18 20.49
C ARG A 192 16.48 -12.71 20.20
N CYS A 193 15.47 -11.85 20.30
CA CYS A 193 15.58 -10.40 20.19
C CYS A 193 14.98 -9.75 21.44
N ASP A 194 15.62 -8.71 21.95
CA ASP A 194 15.12 -7.89 23.06
C ASP A 194 13.97 -6.98 22.60
N ALA A 195 14.05 -6.52 21.36
CA ALA A 195 13.00 -5.70 20.73
C ALA A 195 12.67 -6.21 19.32
N TYR A 196 11.42 -5.93 18.89
CA TYR A 196 10.96 -6.10 17.51
C TYR A 196 10.54 -4.74 16.97
N THR A 197 11.00 -4.39 15.76
CA THR A 197 10.65 -3.13 15.10
C THR A 197 10.06 -3.35 13.73
N THR A 198 8.96 -2.67 13.47
CA THR A 198 8.26 -2.56 12.18
C THR A 198 7.22 -1.44 12.29
N ASP A 199 6.32 -1.30 11.31
CA ASP A 199 5.19 -0.37 11.34
C ASP A 199 4.36 -0.57 12.63
N ALA A 200 3.92 0.51 13.25
CA ALA A 200 3.15 0.46 14.50
C ALA A 200 1.84 -0.34 14.33
N SER A 201 1.19 -0.24 13.18
CA SER A 201 0.03 -1.06 12.85
C SER A 201 0.35 -2.54 12.80
N SER A 202 1.52 -2.92 12.25
CA SER A 202 1.99 -4.30 12.22
C SER A 202 2.36 -4.83 13.61
N LEU A 203 2.89 -3.98 14.49
CA LEU A 203 3.12 -4.31 15.90
C LEU A 203 1.78 -4.50 16.65
N ALA A 204 0.80 -3.64 16.39
CA ALA A 204 -0.55 -3.79 16.95
C ALA A 204 -1.21 -5.09 16.48
N SER A 205 -1.08 -5.41 15.19
CA SER A 205 -1.51 -6.68 14.59
C SER A 205 -0.89 -7.90 15.29
N PHE A 206 0.44 -7.88 15.44
CA PHE A 206 1.15 -8.94 16.16
C PHE A 206 0.64 -9.10 17.59
N ARG A 207 0.50 -7.99 18.33
CA ARG A 207 0.00 -8.02 19.71
C ARG A 207 -1.42 -8.56 19.79
N ALA A 208 -2.31 -8.13 18.91
CA ALA A 208 -3.69 -8.63 18.85
C ALA A 208 -3.75 -10.13 18.60
N ALA A 209 -2.88 -10.66 17.72
CA ALA A 209 -2.77 -12.08 17.44
C ALA A 209 -2.35 -12.94 18.64
N GLN A 210 -1.75 -12.33 19.69
CA GLN A 210 -1.36 -13.04 20.91
C GLN A 210 -2.53 -13.33 21.86
N GLY A 211 -3.72 -12.79 21.60
CA GLY A 211 -4.92 -13.04 22.41
C GLY A 211 -4.68 -12.77 23.90
N ALA A 212 -4.86 -13.76 24.76
CA ALA A 212 -4.66 -13.63 26.21
C ALA A 212 -3.23 -13.24 26.61
N ASN A 213 -2.23 -13.50 25.75
CA ASN A 213 -0.84 -13.14 25.97
C ASN A 213 -0.47 -11.72 25.50
N ALA A 214 -1.39 -10.96 24.90
CA ALA A 214 -1.14 -9.64 24.35
C ALA A 214 -0.49 -8.68 25.39
N ASN A 215 -0.88 -8.78 26.67
CA ASN A 215 -0.36 -7.95 27.75
C ASN A 215 1.12 -8.25 28.12
N ARG A 216 1.71 -9.32 27.60
CA ARG A 216 3.14 -9.61 27.79
C ARG A 216 4.05 -8.71 26.95
N TYR A 217 3.48 -8.01 25.97
CA TYR A 217 4.19 -7.16 25.01
C TYR A 217 3.80 -5.70 25.18
N LEU A 218 4.79 -4.82 25.14
CA LEU A 218 4.63 -3.38 25.24
C LEU A 218 5.09 -2.72 23.95
N LEU A 219 4.20 -1.95 23.32
CA LEU A 219 4.60 -1.00 22.28
C LEU A 219 5.20 0.22 22.98
N LEU A 220 6.42 0.58 22.60
CA LEU A 220 7.06 1.79 23.11
C LEU A 220 6.39 3.04 22.49
N PRO A 221 6.42 4.18 23.20
CA PRO A 221 5.69 5.38 22.77
C PRO A 221 6.32 6.08 21.57
N GLU A 222 7.60 5.81 21.27
CA GLU A 222 8.30 6.50 20.19
C GLU A 222 7.86 5.98 18.83
N ILE A 223 7.50 6.92 17.95
CA ILE A 223 7.34 6.71 16.51
C ILE A 223 8.53 7.40 15.83
N ILE A 224 9.37 6.64 15.16
CA ILE A 224 10.66 7.10 14.66
C ILE A 224 10.68 7.45 13.17
N SER A 225 9.58 7.21 12.45
CA SER A 225 9.48 7.52 11.03
C SER A 225 8.04 7.86 10.60
N LYS A 226 7.90 8.30 9.35
CA LYS A 226 6.62 8.36 8.63
C LYS A 226 6.56 7.17 7.67
N GLU A 227 5.50 6.39 7.77
CA GLU A 227 5.25 5.25 6.90
C GLU A 227 3.90 5.45 6.17
N PRO A 228 3.88 6.25 5.08
CA PRO A 228 2.69 6.39 4.25
C PRO A 228 2.52 5.13 3.39
N LEU A 229 1.65 4.23 3.82
CA LEU A 229 1.40 2.96 3.15
C LEU A 229 0.36 3.14 2.04
N GLY A 230 0.55 2.45 0.93
CA GLY A 230 -0.42 2.52 -0.16
C GLY A 230 -0.26 1.46 -1.24
N PRO A 231 -1.29 1.32 -2.10
CA PRO A 231 -1.23 0.43 -3.24
C PRO A 231 -0.23 0.93 -4.29
N VAL A 232 0.46 -0.02 -4.92
CA VAL A 232 1.55 0.25 -5.87
C VAL A 232 1.27 -0.46 -7.18
N VAL A 233 1.52 0.23 -8.29
CA VAL A 233 1.45 -0.31 -9.66
C VAL A 233 2.76 -0.03 -10.40
N ARG A 234 2.96 -0.66 -11.56
CA ARG A 234 4.06 -0.33 -12.48
C ARG A 234 3.84 1.05 -13.10
N LYS A 235 4.91 1.78 -13.35
CA LYS A 235 4.89 2.98 -14.20
C LYS A 235 4.63 2.60 -15.67
N GLY A 236 4.12 3.56 -16.43
CA GLY A 236 3.90 3.40 -17.88
C GLY A 236 2.48 2.94 -18.25
N ASP A 237 1.60 2.76 -17.28
CA ASP A 237 0.17 2.49 -17.49
C ASP A 237 -0.68 3.51 -16.74
N PRO A 238 -0.88 4.71 -17.29
CA PRO A 238 -1.63 5.77 -16.61
C PRO A 238 -3.08 5.37 -16.35
N ARG A 239 -3.69 4.59 -17.24
CA ARG A 239 -5.09 4.17 -17.08
C ARG A 239 -5.28 3.25 -15.88
N PHE A 240 -4.42 2.24 -15.74
CA PHE A 240 -4.51 1.33 -14.59
C PHE A 240 -4.19 2.08 -13.28
N PHE A 241 -3.18 2.93 -13.31
CA PHE A 241 -2.84 3.79 -12.19
C PHE A 241 -4.01 4.68 -11.74
N ASP A 242 -4.68 5.35 -12.69
CA ASP A 242 -5.84 6.19 -12.39
C ASP A 242 -6.99 5.38 -11.80
N ILE A 243 -7.28 4.18 -12.33
CA ILE A 243 -8.31 3.31 -11.77
C ILE A 243 -8.00 2.94 -10.31
N VAL A 244 -6.76 2.52 -10.00
CA VAL A 244 -6.38 2.16 -8.63
C VAL A 244 -6.48 3.37 -7.71
N ARG A 245 -5.98 4.54 -8.14
CA ARG A 245 -6.04 5.80 -7.39
C ARG A 245 -7.48 6.26 -7.14
N TRP A 246 -8.30 6.31 -8.19
CA TRP A 246 -9.69 6.75 -8.05
C TRP A 246 -10.56 5.74 -7.30
N THR A 247 -10.18 4.47 -7.27
CA THR A 247 -10.82 3.49 -6.38
C THR A 247 -10.59 3.88 -4.91
N HIS A 248 -9.36 4.25 -4.52
CA HIS A 248 -9.10 4.77 -3.18
C HIS A 248 -9.91 6.03 -2.90
N PHE A 249 -9.89 7.02 -3.80
CA PHE A 249 -10.65 8.26 -3.60
C PHE A 249 -12.16 8.03 -3.55
N ALA A 250 -12.69 7.07 -4.28
CA ALA A 250 -14.10 6.71 -4.18
C ALA A 250 -14.47 6.14 -2.80
N LEU A 251 -13.60 5.30 -2.22
CA LEU A 251 -13.82 4.79 -0.85
C LEU A 251 -13.85 5.93 0.18
N VAL A 252 -12.94 6.91 0.07
CA VAL A 252 -12.86 8.09 0.95
C VAL A 252 -14.06 9.00 0.72
N THR A 253 -14.41 9.31 -0.55
CA THR A 253 -15.55 10.18 -0.91
C THR A 253 -16.88 9.58 -0.42
N ALA A 254 -17.05 8.26 -0.52
CA ALA A 254 -18.26 7.61 -0.01
C ALA A 254 -18.42 7.81 1.50
N GLU A 255 -17.34 7.73 2.26
CA GLU A 255 -17.36 8.01 3.70
C GLU A 255 -17.70 9.48 3.96
N GLU A 256 -17.10 10.43 3.22
CA GLU A 256 -17.39 11.87 3.32
C GLU A 256 -18.87 12.18 3.04
N LEU A 257 -19.49 11.48 2.11
CA LEU A 257 -20.89 11.63 1.75
C LEU A 257 -21.84 10.83 2.64
N GLY A 258 -21.33 10.07 3.62
CA GLY A 258 -22.11 9.19 4.49
C GLY A 258 -22.72 7.98 3.75
N ILE A 259 -22.16 7.63 2.59
CA ILE A 259 -22.61 6.49 1.77
C ILE A 259 -21.89 5.23 2.25
N THR A 260 -22.65 4.21 2.61
CA THR A 260 -22.18 2.89 3.07
C THR A 260 -22.70 1.77 2.16
N ALA A 261 -22.14 0.56 2.30
CA ALA A 261 -22.67 -0.61 1.61
C ALA A 261 -24.16 -0.85 1.90
N ALA A 262 -24.56 -0.58 3.14
CA ALA A 262 -25.95 -0.82 3.59
C ALA A 262 -26.95 0.23 3.11
N ASN A 263 -26.53 1.50 2.94
CA ASN A 263 -27.45 2.60 2.65
C ASN A 263 -27.36 3.18 1.23
N ILE A 264 -26.43 2.76 0.39
CA ILE A 264 -26.17 3.35 -0.92
C ILE A 264 -27.42 3.40 -1.81
N ASP A 265 -28.30 2.41 -1.72
CA ASP A 265 -29.51 2.36 -2.52
C ASP A 265 -30.53 3.44 -2.10
N SER A 266 -30.50 3.90 -0.85
CA SER A 266 -31.36 5.00 -0.38
C SER A 266 -30.99 6.36 -0.99
N PHE A 267 -29.77 6.53 -1.50
CA PHE A 267 -29.34 7.74 -2.19
C PHE A 267 -29.82 7.83 -3.65
N ALA A 268 -30.57 6.83 -4.13
CA ALA A 268 -31.07 6.79 -5.49
C ALA A 268 -31.87 8.02 -5.91
N THR A 269 -32.57 8.65 -4.99
CA THR A 269 -33.40 9.86 -5.20
C THR A 269 -32.74 11.14 -4.72
N SER A 270 -31.47 11.10 -4.30
CA SER A 270 -30.76 12.28 -3.84
C SER A 270 -30.66 13.33 -4.91
N THR A 271 -30.91 14.58 -4.56
CA THR A 271 -30.74 15.77 -5.43
C THR A 271 -29.38 16.42 -5.25
N ASN A 272 -28.55 15.93 -4.34
CA ASN A 272 -27.19 16.45 -4.13
C ASN A 272 -26.33 16.16 -5.37
N PRO A 273 -25.74 17.17 -6.04
CA PRO A 273 -24.97 16.96 -7.25
C PRO A 273 -23.72 16.09 -7.07
N ASP A 274 -23.06 16.12 -5.91
CA ASP A 274 -21.89 15.29 -5.64
C ASP A 274 -22.28 13.83 -5.50
N VAL A 275 -23.42 13.56 -4.83
CA VAL A 275 -24.01 12.21 -4.75
C VAL A 275 -24.40 11.71 -6.14
N GLN A 276 -25.05 12.55 -6.96
CA GLN A 276 -25.45 12.15 -8.33
C GLN A 276 -24.24 11.77 -9.20
N ARG A 277 -23.14 12.53 -9.12
CA ARG A 277 -21.88 12.19 -9.80
C ARG A 277 -21.28 10.89 -9.26
N PHE A 278 -21.20 10.77 -7.94
CA PHE A 278 -20.70 9.55 -7.29
C PHE A 278 -21.48 8.29 -7.72
N LEU A 279 -22.79 8.39 -7.81
CA LEU A 279 -23.65 7.29 -8.26
C LEU A 279 -23.57 7.01 -9.77
N GLY A 280 -22.81 7.83 -10.52
CA GLY A 280 -22.72 7.69 -11.99
C GLY A 280 -24.00 8.09 -12.74
N ARG A 281 -24.85 8.94 -12.14
CA ARG A 281 -26.12 9.41 -12.69
C ARG A 281 -25.98 10.77 -13.39
N SER A 282 -24.86 11.44 -13.18
CA SER A 282 -24.53 12.71 -13.81
C SER A 282 -23.08 12.69 -14.26
N GLY A 283 -22.85 13.00 -15.52
CA GLY A 283 -21.53 12.98 -16.18
C GLY A 283 -21.07 11.56 -16.56
N ASP A 284 -19.92 11.52 -17.26
CA ASP A 284 -19.33 10.30 -17.85
C ASP A 284 -18.04 9.88 -17.13
N LEU A 285 -17.97 10.09 -15.80
CA LEU A 285 -16.74 9.91 -15.01
C LEU A 285 -16.20 8.47 -15.06
N GLY A 286 -17.10 7.47 -15.10
CA GLY A 286 -16.67 6.09 -15.27
C GLY A 286 -16.05 5.86 -16.65
N GLN A 287 -16.67 6.38 -17.71
CA GLN A 287 -16.19 6.23 -19.09
C GLN A 287 -14.81 6.88 -19.28
N MET A 288 -14.52 8.00 -18.61
CA MET A 288 -13.19 8.63 -18.62
C MET A 288 -12.08 7.70 -18.10
N LEU A 289 -12.42 6.81 -17.16
CA LEU A 289 -11.55 5.75 -16.67
C LEU A 289 -11.64 4.46 -17.51
N GLY A 290 -12.56 4.42 -18.49
CA GLY A 290 -12.90 3.22 -19.24
C GLY A 290 -13.63 2.17 -18.41
N LEU A 291 -14.39 2.62 -17.41
CA LEU A 291 -15.24 1.82 -16.53
C LEU A 291 -16.72 2.15 -16.76
N PRO A 292 -17.68 1.31 -16.30
CA PRO A 292 -19.09 1.68 -16.25
C PRO A 292 -19.29 2.90 -15.34
N ASN A 293 -20.27 3.78 -15.63
CA ASN A 293 -20.49 4.98 -14.83
C ASN A 293 -20.85 4.67 -13.35
N ASN A 294 -21.45 3.52 -13.08
CA ASN A 294 -21.80 3.06 -11.73
C ASN A 294 -20.68 2.25 -11.03
N TRP A 295 -19.44 2.32 -11.53
CA TRP A 295 -18.32 1.54 -10.99
C TRP A 295 -18.11 1.78 -9.48
N ALA A 296 -18.21 3.04 -9.02
CA ALA A 296 -18.05 3.40 -7.60
C ALA A 296 -19.18 2.78 -6.75
N VAL A 297 -20.43 2.76 -7.25
CA VAL A 297 -21.55 2.10 -6.59
C VAL A 297 -21.26 0.62 -6.39
N ASN A 298 -20.76 -0.05 -7.43
CA ASN A 298 -20.43 -1.47 -7.36
C ASN A 298 -19.32 -1.74 -6.34
N VAL A 299 -18.31 -0.87 -6.28
CA VAL A 299 -17.22 -0.96 -5.29
C VAL A 299 -17.77 -0.85 -3.87
N ILE A 300 -18.58 0.19 -3.57
CA ILE A 300 -19.11 0.38 -2.22
C ILE A 300 -20.05 -0.75 -1.81
N LYS A 301 -20.89 -1.25 -2.70
CA LYS A 301 -21.73 -2.42 -2.41
C LYS A 301 -20.93 -3.67 -2.06
N ALA A 302 -19.76 -3.84 -2.67
CA ALA A 302 -18.95 -5.04 -2.50
C ALA A 302 -18.04 -5.00 -1.26
N VAL A 303 -17.44 -3.84 -0.96
CA VAL A 303 -16.42 -3.72 0.09
C VAL A 303 -16.72 -2.67 1.16
N GLY A 304 -17.76 -1.84 0.99
CA GLY A 304 -18.04 -0.69 1.85
C GLY A 304 -17.17 0.52 1.51
N ASN A 305 -17.34 1.60 2.27
CA ASN A 305 -16.51 2.79 2.20
C ASN A 305 -15.21 2.63 3.03
N TYR A 306 -14.34 3.64 3.01
CA TYR A 306 -13.07 3.59 3.74
C TYR A 306 -13.26 3.40 5.26
N GLY A 307 -14.27 4.05 5.86
CA GLY A 307 -14.61 3.88 7.28
C GLY A 307 -15.06 2.46 7.60
N GLU A 308 -15.92 1.86 6.77
CA GLU A 308 -16.37 0.47 6.97
C GLU A 308 -15.21 -0.52 6.84
N ILE A 309 -14.29 -0.29 5.89
CA ILE A 309 -13.06 -1.09 5.75
C ILE A 309 -12.19 -0.96 6.99
N TRP A 310 -12.03 0.26 7.51
CA TRP A 310 -11.23 0.52 8.72
C TRP A 310 -11.82 -0.18 9.95
N GLU A 311 -13.11 0.03 10.22
CA GLU A 311 -13.80 -0.55 11.37
C GLU A 311 -13.76 -2.07 11.38
N ARG A 312 -13.88 -2.69 10.22
CA ARG A 312 -13.86 -4.14 10.07
C ARG A 312 -12.47 -4.74 10.31
N ASN A 313 -11.42 -4.02 9.92
CA ASN A 313 -10.07 -4.59 9.85
C ASN A 313 -9.09 -4.02 10.88
N MET A 314 -9.10 -2.70 11.12
CA MET A 314 -8.08 -2.02 11.92
C MET A 314 -8.53 -1.78 13.36
N THR A 315 -9.80 -1.50 13.59
CA THR A 315 -10.36 -1.32 14.94
C THR A 315 -10.16 -2.58 15.81
N PRO A 316 -10.37 -3.81 15.31
CA PRO A 316 -10.18 -5.02 16.12
C PRO A 316 -8.74 -5.28 16.56
N ILE A 317 -7.74 -4.79 15.84
CA ILE A 317 -6.33 -4.90 16.25
C ILE A 317 -5.90 -3.80 17.22
N GLY A 318 -6.81 -2.88 17.57
CA GLY A 318 -6.53 -1.77 18.46
C GLY A 318 -5.65 -0.68 17.87
N PHE A 319 -5.57 -0.60 16.52
CA PHE A 319 -4.85 0.49 15.86
C PHE A 319 -5.77 1.70 15.70
N PRO A 320 -5.43 2.85 16.35
CA PRO A 320 -6.30 4.02 16.36
C PRO A 320 -6.38 4.64 14.97
N ARG A 321 -7.53 5.22 14.63
CA ARG A 321 -7.73 5.87 13.36
C ARG A 321 -6.80 7.08 13.18
N GLY A 322 -6.71 7.97 14.16
CA GLY A 322 -5.78 9.09 14.20
C GLY A 322 -5.64 9.84 12.86
N PRO A 323 -4.43 9.92 12.27
CA PRO A 323 -4.22 10.53 10.95
C PRO A 323 -5.03 9.90 9.80
N ASN A 324 -5.55 8.71 10.00
CA ASN A 324 -6.38 7.99 9.02
C ASN A 324 -7.86 8.42 9.02
N ASN A 325 -8.25 9.36 9.88
CA ASN A 325 -9.55 10.02 9.78
C ASN A 325 -9.64 10.86 8.51
N LEU A 326 -10.88 11.16 8.11
CA LEU A 326 -11.15 12.15 7.06
C LEU A 326 -10.61 13.52 7.45
N TRP A 327 -10.24 14.32 6.47
CA TRP A 327 -9.70 15.67 6.65
C TRP A 327 -10.62 16.57 7.48
N ASN A 328 -11.94 16.45 7.31
CA ASN A 328 -12.96 17.21 8.08
C ASN A 328 -13.16 16.69 9.52
N ASN A 329 -12.55 15.54 9.86
CA ASN A 329 -12.51 14.95 11.20
C ASN A 329 -11.08 14.96 11.79
N GLY A 330 -10.23 15.88 11.33
CA GLY A 330 -8.87 16.07 11.85
C GLY A 330 -7.83 15.06 11.35
N GLY A 331 -8.13 14.30 10.32
CA GLY A 331 -7.21 13.36 9.70
C GLY A 331 -6.59 13.86 8.40
N LEU A 332 -5.97 12.96 7.66
CA LEU A 332 -5.26 13.23 6.40
C LEU A 332 -5.90 12.55 5.18
N GLN A 333 -6.99 11.78 5.37
CA GLN A 333 -7.70 11.22 4.23
C GLN A 333 -8.49 12.33 3.53
N TYR A 334 -8.04 12.66 2.33
CA TYR A 334 -8.55 13.76 1.52
C TYR A 334 -8.68 13.32 0.07
N ALA A 335 -9.91 13.18 -0.43
CA ALA A 335 -10.18 12.81 -1.81
C ALA A 335 -10.37 14.07 -2.67
N PRO A 336 -9.75 14.15 -3.87
CA PRO A 336 -10.09 15.17 -4.85
C PRO A 336 -11.54 15.05 -5.30
N PRO A 337 -12.20 16.17 -5.67
CA PRO A 337 -13.59 16.16 -6.14
C PRO A 337 -13.79 15.29 -7.39
N MET A 338 -14.80 14.45 -7.40
CA MET A 338 -15.24 13.67 -8.57
C MET A 338 -16.08 14.57 -9.51
N ARG A 339 -15.38 15.30 -10.40
CA ARG A 339 -15.99 16.25 -11.34
C ARG A 339 -15.46 16.12 -12.76
#